data_080e3ab43f27371ed58526894e5a98ce
#
_entry.id   080e3ab43f27371ed58526894e5a98ce
#
_cell.length_a   1.000
_cell.length_b   1.000
_cell.length_c   1.000
_cell.angle_alpha   90.00
_cell.angle_beta   90.00
_cell.angle_gamma   90.00
#
_symmetry.space_group_name_H-M   'P 1'
#
loop_
_entity.id
_entity.type
_entity.pdbx_description
1 polymer ?
#
loop_
_entity_poly.entity_id
_entity_poly.type
_entity_poly.pdbx_seq_one_letter_code
_entity_poly.pdbx_strand_id
1 'polypeptide(L)'
;QTSFKLTPHVDPYTSQYDFDQMNDGWFVTAMPDLNQKNPHVYRYLVQNSFWWIEYANIDGIRMDTYPYADYDAMSNWMKELNEEYPNYNTVGETWVTEPAYTAWWQMDSQLSAPKNSNLKTVMDFSFFDKINTAKNEQTETWFKGLDRVYNNFVYDFLYPNPASVLAFIENHDTDRFLGEGDNLPMLKQASTLLLTTRRIPQLYYGTEIMMNGVKSKSDGYVRKDFPGGWTGDTETALTA
;
A
#
# COMPACT_ATOMS: atom_id res chain seq x y z
N GLN A 1 7.11 -29.58 5.88
CA GLN A 1 7.03 -28.61 7.01
C GLN A 1 6.75 -27.24 6.40
N THR A 2 5.69 -26.58 6.87
CA THR A 2 5.33 -25.23 6.39
C THR A 2 6.32 -24.22 6.95
N SER A 3 6.88 -23.37 6.10
CA SER A 3 7.66 -22.20 6.48
C SER A 3 6.76 -20.97 6.64
N PHE A 4 7.24 -19.97 7.36
CA PHE A 4 6.51 -18.72 7.57
C PHE A 4 7.37 -17.52 7.16
N LYS A 5 6.73 -16.45 6.71
CA LYS A 5 7.37 -15.17 6.42
C LYS A 5 7.79 -14.52 7.75
N LEU A 6 9.07 -14.59 8.09
CA LEU A 6 9.58 -14.10 9.37
C LEU A 6 10.14 -12.67 9.27
N THR A 7 10.58 -12.28 8.08
CA THR A 7 11.19 -10.97 7.83
C THR A 7 10.80 -10.48 6.43
N PRO A 8 10.55 -9.18 6.23
CA PRO A 8 10.24 -8.62 4.90
C PRO A 8 11.52 -8.32 4.09
N HIS A 9 12.53 -9.19 4.13
CA HIS A 9 13.79 -8.98 3.44
C HIS A 9 13.69 -9.41 1.97
N VAL A 10 13.75 -8.43 1.08
CA VAL A 10 13.73 -8.62 -0.39
C VAL A 10 14.86 -7.82 -1.09
N ASP A 11 15.76 -7.25 -0.30
CA ASP A 11 16.85 -6.42 -0.78
C ASP A 11 18.05 -7.26 -1.29
N PRO A 12 19.01 -6.66 -2.02
CA PRO A 12 20.13 -7.38 -2.62
C PRO A 12 21.13 -7.97 -1.61
N TYR A 13 21.01 -7.62 -0.33
CA TYR A 13 21.87 -8.16 0.76
C TYR A 13 21.17 -9.26 1.54
N THR A 14 19.92 -9.55 1.23
CA THR A 14 19.15 -10.63 1.88
C THR A 14 19.81 -11.97 1.64
N SER A 15 19.94 -12.78 2.70
CA SER A 15 20.38 -14.16 2.56
C SER A 15 19.37 -14.97 1.74
N GLN A 16 19.83 -15.99 1.02
CA GLN A 16 18.93 -16.87 0.27
C GLN A 16 17.88 -17.51 1.18
N TYR A 17 18.27 -17.86 2.41
CA TYR A 17 17.34 -18.42 3.38
C TYR A 17 16.21 -17.45 3.75
N ASP A 18 16.52 -16.18 4.04
CA ASP A 18 15.50 -15.17 4.39
C ASP A 18 14.63 -14.85 3.19
N PHE A 19 15.21 -14.76 1.99
CA PHE A 19 14.47 -14.58 0.75
C PHE A 19 13.47 -15.72 0.53
N ASP A 20 13.91 -16.98 0.67
CA ASP A 20 13.04 -18.14 0.51
C ASP A 20 11.92 -18.17 1.56
N GLN A 21 12.19 -17.80 2.81
CA GLN A 21 11.16 -17.67 3.84
C GLN A 21 10.13 -16.59 3.49
N MET A 22 10.59 -15.46 2.99
CA MET A 22 9.72 -14.36 2.56
C MET A 22 8.87 -14.74 1.35
N ASN A 23 9.49 -15.34 0.35
CA ASN A 23 8.89 -15.66 -0.94
C ASN A 23 7.92 -16.85 -0.86
N ASP A 24 8.30 -17.92 -0.14
CA ASP A 24 7.60 -19.21 -0.13
C ASP A 24 6.82 -19.48 1.18
N GLY A 25 7.00 -18.66 2.20
CA GLY A 25 6.38 -18.88 3.51
C GLY A 25 4.93 -18.38 3.59
N TRP A 26 4.18 -18.94 4.53
CA TRP A 26 2.87 -18.42 4.90
C TRP A 26 2.98 -17.21 5.83
N PHE A 27 2.00 -16.33 5.83
CA PHE A 27 1.93 -15.22 6.80
C PHE A 27 1.77 -15.75 8.23
N VAL A 28 0.71 -16.50 8.46
CA VAL A 28 0.39 -17.21 9.70
C VAL A 28 -0.38 -18.48 9.35
N THR A 29 -0.62 -19.33 10.33
CA THR A 29 -1.36 -20.60 10.12
C THR A 29 -2.75 -20.40 9.48
N ALA A 30 -3.41 -19.30 9.78
CA ALA A 30 -4.73 -18.97 9.23
C ALA A 30 -4.68 -18.27 7.85
N MET A 31 -3.49 -17.87 7.38
CA MET A 31 -3.29 -17.16 6.12
C MET A 31 -2.22 -17.88 5.27
N PRO A 32 -2.59 -19.00 4.64
CA PRO A 32 -1.69 -19.73 3.76
C PRO A 32 -1.42 -18.93 2.49
N ASP A 33 -0.20 -19.02 1.98
CA ASP A 33 0.15 -18.52 0.66
C ASP A 33 -0.01 -19.63 -0.38
N LEU A 34 -0.51 -19.25 -1.56
CA LEU A 34 -0.62 -20.17 -2.69
C LEU A 34 0.75 -20.36 -3.35
N ASN A 35 1.03 -21.56 -3.80
CA ASN A 35 2.28 -21.82 -4.50
C ASN A 35 2.20 -21.33 -5.97
N GLN A 36 2.59 -20.07 -6.18
CA GLN A 36 2.61 -19.44 -7.51
C GLN A 36 3.67 -20.05 -8.45
N LYS A 37 4.67 -20.78 -7.92
CA LYS A 37 5.63 -21.56 -8.72
C LYS A 37 4.98 -22.77 -9.43
N ASN A 38 3.80 -23.19 -8.96
CA ASN A 38 3.00 -24.18 -9.66
C ASN A 38 2.38 -23.56 -10.92
N PRO A 39 2.69 -24.05 -12.15
CA PRO A 39 2.25 -23.42 -13.39
C PRO A 39 0.72 -23.41 -13.56
N HIS A 40 0.00 -24.35 -12.96
CA HIS A 40 -1.46 -24.39 -13.01
C HIS A 40 -2.08 -23.33 -12.08
N VAL A 41 -1.52 -23.16 -10.88
CA VAL A 41 -1.94 -22.10 -9.95
C VAL A 41 -1.65 -20.74 -10.56
N TYR A 42 -0.44 -20.52 -11.05
CA TYR A 42 -0.07 -19.28 -11.72
C TYR A 42 -1.02 -18.94 -12.88
N ARG A 43 -1.23 -19.89 -13.80
CA ARG A 43 -2.11 -19.67 -14.95
C ARG A 43 -3.55 -19.38 -14.53
N TYR A 44 -4.06 -20.06 -13.51
CA TYR A 44 -5.38 -19.79 -12.98
C TYR A 44 -5.49 -18.34 -12.45
N LEU A 45 -4.51 -17.88 -11.67
CA LEU A 45 -4.51 -16.52 -11.10
C LEU A 45 -4.43 -15.42 -12.18
N VAL A 46 -3.57 -15.62 -13.19
CA VAL A 46 -3.50 -14.70 -14.35
C VAL A 46 -4.83 -14.64 -15.09
N GLN A 47 -5.40 -15.79 -15.44
CA GLN A 47 -6.68 -15.85 -16.15
C GLN A 47 -7.83 -15.28 -15.31
N ASN A 48 -7.81 -15.47 -13.99
CA ASN A 48 -8.80 -14.89 -13.10
C ASN A 48 -8.74 -13.35 -13.12
N SER A 49 -7.55 -12.75 -13.16
CA SER A 49 -7.40 -11.31 -13.31
C SER A 49 -8.00 -10.80 -14.61
N PHE A 50 -7.69 -11.44 -15.73
CA PHE A 50 -8.20 -11.08 -17.04
C PHE A 50 -9.73 -11.28 -17.12
N TRP A 51 -10.22 -12.37 -16.54
CA TRP A 51 -11.66 -12.63 -16.49
C TRP A 51 -12.43 -11.52 -15.75
N TRP A 52 -11.91 -11.02 -14.63
CA TRP A 52 -12.54 -9.93 -13.91
C TRP A 52 -12.52 -8.62 -14.70
N ILE A 53 -11.42 -8.31 -15.39
CA ILE A 53 -11.31 -7.14 -16.24
C ILE A 53 -12.40 -7.20 -17.33
N GLU A 54 -12.48 -8.30 -18.05
CA GLU A 54 -13.42 -8.48 -19.17
C GLU A 54 -14.88 -8.59 -18.71
N TYR A 55 -15.13 -9.38 -17.65
CA TYR A 55 -16.49 -9.65 -17.18
C TYR A 55 -17.13 -8.45 -16.49
N ALA A 56 -16.39 -7.78 -15.62
CA ALA A 56 -16.90 -6.69 -14.79
C ALA A 56 -16.50 -5.30 -15.31
N ASN A 57 -15.70 -5.23 -16.37
CA ASN A 57 -15.17 -3.98 -16.94
C ASN A 57 -14.55 -3.07 -15.88
N ILE A 58 -13.70 -3.66 -15.02
CA ILE A 58 -13.01 -2.93 -13.96
C ILE A 58 -11.85 -2.12 -14.55
N ASP A 59 -11.62 -0.92 -14.03
CA ASP A 59 -10.62 0.02 -14.55
C ASP A 59 -9.24 -0.14 -13.94
N GLY A 60 -9.11 -0.93 -12.87
CA GLY A 60 -7.83 -1.12 -12.19
C GLY A 60 -7.86 -2.25 -11.18
N ILE A 61 -6.68 -2.70 -10.79
CA ILE A 61 -6.45 -3.72 -9.76
C ILE A 61 -5.57 -3.14 -8.66
N ARG A 62 -6.02 -3.23 -7.41
CA ARG A 62 -5.13 -3.16 -6.26
C ARG A 62 -4.74 -4.58 -5.89
N MET A 63 -3.46 -4.89 -6.02
CA MET A 63 -2.92 -6.19 -5.65
C MET A 63 -2.40 -6.15 -4.22
N ASP A 64 -3.11 -6.85 -3.37
CA ASP A 64 -2.80 -7.03 -1.95
C ASP A 64 -1.47 -7.76 -1.75
N THR A 65 -0.75 -7.44 -0.66
CA THR A 65 0.45 -8.17 -0.23
C THR A 65 1.51 -8.38 -1.34
N TYR A 66 1.67 -7.43 -2.24
CA TYR A 66 2.47 -7.55 -3.45
C TYR A 66 3.90 -8.06 -3.22
N PRO A 67 4.66 -7.55 -2.21
CA PRO A 67 6.04 -7.99 -1.97
C PRO A 67 6.17 -9.38 -1.35
N TYR A 68 5.06 -9.97 -0.93
CA TYR A 68 5.05 -11.18 -0.13
C TYR A 68 4.73 -12.44 -0.94
N ALA A 69 4.32 -12.30 -2.19
CA ALA A 69 4.12 -13.39 -3.14
C ALA A 69 5.41 -13.72 -3.91
N ASP A 70 5.41 -14.82 -4.65
CA ASP A 70 6.56 -15.19 -5.49
C ASP A 70 6.92 -14.06 -6.46
N TYR A 71 8.15 -13.55 -6.34
CA TYR A 71 8.62 -12.39 -7.12
C TYR A 71 8.53 -12.64 -8.63
N ASP A 72 8.90 -13.83 -9.06
CA ASP A 72 8.91 -14.20 -10.47
C ASP A 72 7.49 -14.28 -11.03
N ALA A 73 6.59 -14.88 -10.27
CA ALA A 73 5.18 -14.96 -10.64
C ALA A 73 4.55 -13.56 -10.72
N MET A 74 4.83 -12.69 -9.75
CA MET A 74 4.30 -11.31 -9.73
C MET A 74 4.83 -10.48 -10.89
N SER A 75 6.13 -10.57 -11.17
CA SER A 75 6.74 -9.90 -12.32
C SER A 75 6.16 -10.37 -13.65
N ASN A 76 5.97 -11.68 -13.82
CA ASN A 76 5.38 -12.25 -15.03
C ASN A 76 3.88 -11.91 -15.16
N TRP A 77 3.12 -11.95 -14.07
CA TRP A 77 1.72 -11.52 -14.05
C TRP A 77 1.57 -10.08 -14.50
N MET A 78 2.39 -9.17 -13.95
CA MET A 78 2.38 -7.77 -14.36
C MET A 78 2.81 -7.57 -15.80
N LYS A 79 3.76 -8.36 -16.29
CA LYS A 79 4.18 -8.33 -17.70
C LYS A 79 3.02 -8.72 -18.61
N GLU A 80 2.38 -9.88 -18.37
CA GLU A 80 1.24 -10.36 -19.16
C GLU A 80 0.08 -9.34 -19.13
N LEU A 81 -0.19 -8.77 -17.96
CA LEU A 81 -1.24 -7.76 -17.80
C LEU A 81 -0.92 -6.46 -18.58
N ASN A 82 0.31 -5.98 -18.53
CA ASN A 82 0.73 -4.78 -19.25
C ASN A 82 0.78 -4.99 -20.77
N GLU A 83 1.07 -6.21 -21.24
CA GLU A 83 1.05 -6.56 -22.66
C GLU A 83 -0.36 -6.60 -23.21
N GLU A 84 -1.33 -7.18 -22.47
CA GLU A 84 -2.72 -7.27 -22.90
C GLU A 84 -3.47 -5.94 -22.73
N TYR A 85 -3.20 -5.23 -21.62
CA TYR A 85 -3.85 -3.95 -21.28
C TYR A 85 -2.81 -2.85 -20.99
N PRO A 86 -2.16 -2.26 -22.00
CA PRO A 86 -1.02 -1.34 -21.79
C PRO A 86 -1.35 -0.10 -20.95
N ASN A 87 -2.59 0.36 -20.99
CA ASN A 87 -3.06 1.54 -20.27
C ASN A 87 -3.80 1.21 -18.96
N TYR A 88 -3.82 -0.06 -18.56
CA TYR A 88 -4.51 -0.49 -17.36
C TYR A 88 -3.80 -0.04 -16.09
N ASN A 89 -4.59 0.31 -15.07
CA ASN A 89 -4.07 0.75 -13.80
C ASN A 89 -3.88 -0.44 -12.85
N THR A 90 -2.67 -0.58 -12.32
CA THR A 90 -2.38 -1.58 -11.28
C THR A 90 -1.55 -0.92 -10.19
N VAL A 91 -2.00 -1.03 -8.96
CA VAL A 91 -1.26 -0.63 -7.78
C VAL A 91 -0.94 -1.85 -6.91
N GLY A 92 0.31 -2.03 -6.56
CA GLY A 92 0.74 -3.06 -5.62
C GLY A 92 0.80 -2.50 -4.21
N GLU A 93 0.19 -3.22 -3.27
CA GLU A 93 0.40 -2.92 -1.87
C GLU A 93 1.81 -3.33 -1.47
N THR A 94 2.69 -2.36 -1.44
CA THR A 94 4.09 -2.50 -1.06
C THR A 94 4.28 -2.07 0.40
N TRP A 95 3.80 -2.89 1.34
CA TRP A 95 3.89 -2.56 2.76
C TRP A 95 5.31 -2.76 3.29
N VAL A 96 6.15 -1.83 2.89
CA VAL A 96 7.53 -1.67 3.36
C VAL A 96 7.73 -0.22 3.78
N THR A 97 8.46 0.01 4.86
CA THR A 97 8.48 1.33 5.53
C THR A 97 9.64 2.24 5.11
N GLU A 98 10.49 1.77 4.21
CA GLU A 98 11.61 2.57 3.71
C GLU A 98 11.48 2.86 2.20
N PRO A 99 11.76 4.11 1.77
CA PRO A 99 11.59 4.51 0.37
C PRO A 99 12.39 3.64 -0.62
N ALA A 100 13.59 3.19 -0.24
CA ALA A 100 14.41 2.34 -1.09
C ALA A 100 13.74 0.98 -1.36
N TYR A 101 13.09 0.39 -0.36
CA TYR A 101 12.34 -0.86 -0.55
C TYR A 101 11.11 -0.67 -1.42
N THR A 102 10.36 0.43 -1.22
CA THR A 102 9.22 0.76 -2.07
C THR A 102 9.65 0.99 -3.52
N ALA A 103 10.69 1.79 -3.75
CA ALA A 103 11.22 2.08 -5.07
C ALA A 103 11.77 0.83 -5.79
N TRP A 104 12.27 -0.15 -5.04
CA TRP A 104 12.76 -1.42 -5.58
C TRP A 104 11.66 -2.19 -6.33
N TRP A 105 10.41 -2.07 -5.90
CA TRP A 105 9.25 -2.72 -6.51
C TRP A 105 8.66 -1.96 -7.70
N GLN A 106 9.03 -0.71 -7.93
CA GLN A 106 8.49 0.03 -9.07
C GLN A 106 9.13 -0.45 -10.39
N MET A 107 8.35 -0.49 -11.46
CA MET A 107 8.80 -0.82 -12.80
C MET A 107 10.02 0.03 -13.18
N ASP A 108 11.00 -0.59 -13.83
CA ASP A 108 12.27 0.03 -14.28
C ASP A 108 13.17 0.52 -13.13
N SER A 109 12.99 0.00 -11.92
CA SER A 109 13.85 0.31 -10.78
C SER A 109 15.33 0.06 -11.12
N GLN A 110 16.17 1.05 -10.81
CA GLN A 110 17.63 0.96 -10.96
C GLN A 110 18.32 0.36 -9.73
N LEU A 111 17.54 0.06 -8.69
CA LEU A 111 18.02 -0.62 -7.50
C LEU A 111 18.13 -2.11 -7.82
N SER A 112 19.23 -2.73 -7.48
CA SER A 112 19.68 -4.10 -7.83
C SER A 112 18.60 -5.21 -7.73
N ALA A 113 17.48 -5.03 -8.41
CA ALA A 113 16.43 -6.04 -8.50
C ALA A 113 16.87 -7.19 -9.43
N PRO A 114 16.50 -8.44 -9.13
CA PRO A 114 16.85 -9.59 -9.97
C PRO A 114 16.26 -9.50 -11.38
N LYS A 115 15.12 -8.85 -11.51
CA LYS A 115 14.47 -8.52 -12.77
C LYS A 115 13.46 -7.37 -12.58
N ASN A 116 12.94 -6.84 -13.69
CA ASN A 116 11.91 -5.81 -13.64
C ASN A 116 10.62 -6.35 -12.99
N SER A 117 10.09 -5.65 -12.00
CA SER A 117 8.80 -6.01 -11.38
C SER A 117 7.62 -5.78 -12.32
N ASN A 118 7.76 -4.92 -13.31
CA ASN A 118 6.72 -4.43 -14.22
C ASN A 118 5.54 -3.71 -13.51
N LEU A 119 5.62 -3.47 -12.21
CA LEU A 119 4.60 -2.80 -11.42
C LEU A 119 4.68 -1.28 -11.60
N LYS A 120 3.66 -0.68 -12.20
CA LYS A 120 3.63 0.77 -12.50
C LYS A 120 3.50 1.62 -11.24
N THR A 121 2.61 1.24 -10.33
CA THR A 121 2.28 2.05 -9.15
C THR A 121 2.50 1.24 -7.87
N VAL A 122 3.23 1.83 -6.95
CA VAL A 122 3.53 1.29 -5.61
C VAL A 122 2.85 2.13 -4.52
N MET A 123 2.48 1.52 -3.39
CA MET A 123 1.91 2.24 -2.24
C MET A 123 3.01 2.74 -1.31
N ASP A 124 2.93 4.01 -0.90
CA ASP A 124 3.93 4.69 -0.07
C ASP A 124 3.64 4.54 1.43
N PHE A 125 3.90 3.35 1.98
CA PHE A 125 3.85 3.14 3.42
C PHE A 125 4.92 3.90 4.19
N SER A 126 6.01 4.29 3.51
CA SER A 126 7.03 5.15 4.10
C SER A 126 6.49 6.56 4.38
N PHE A 127 5.75 7.16 3.42
CA PHE A 127 5.07 8.43 3.65
C PHE A 127 4.03 8.31 4.78
N PHE A 128 3.22 7.25 4.75
CA PHE A 128 2.26 6.96 5.81
C PHE A 128 2.93 6.91 7.20
N ASP A 129 4.02 6.17 7.34
CA ASP A 129 4.78 6.07 8.60
C ASP A 129 5.29 7.44 9.06
N LYS A 130 5.93 8.20 8.14
CA LYS A 130 6.53 9.50 8.48
C LYS A 130 5.49 10.54 8.89
N ILE A 131 4.34 10.62 8.20
CA ILE A 131 3.31 11.61 8.54
C ILE A 131 2.57 11.25 9.84
N ASN A 132 2.33 9.96 10.09
CA ASN A 132 1.70 9.49 11.32
C ASN A 132 2.64 9.60 12.53
N THR A 133 3.94 9.47 12.35
CA THR A 133 4.93 9.76 13.39
C THR A 133 5.02 11.25 13.65
N ALA A 134 5.11 12.06 12.59
CA ALA A 134 5.29 13.51 12.66
C ALA A 134 4.15 14.23 13.41
N LYS A 135 2.89 13.78 13.25
CA LYS A 135 1.72 14.39 13.91
C LYS A 135 1.78 14.37 15.43
N ASN A 136 2.57 13.46 16.01
CA ASN A 136 2.70 13.29 17.46
C ASN A 136 3.99 13.93 18.02
N GLU A 137 4.79 14.56 17.17
CA GLU A 137 6.07 15.14 17.56
C GLU A 137 6.01 16.65 17.70
N GLN A 138 6.84 17.18 18.60
CA GLN A 138 7.08 18.63 18.69
C GLN A 138 8.02 19.07 17.56
N THR A 139 7.72 20.20 16.94
CA THR A 139 8.38 20.70 15.73
C THR A 139 9.67 21.49 15.97
N GLU A 140 10.06 21.70 17.21
CA GLU A 140 11.19 22.57 17.56
C GLU A 140 12.55 21.87 17.58
N THR A 141 12.61 20.62 17.13
CA THR A 141 13.85 19.83 17.15
C THR A 141 14.14 19.23 15.78
N TRP A 142 15.42 19.05 15.46
CA TRP A 142 15.88 18.46 14.23
C TRP A 142 15.34 17.03 14.04
N PHE A 143 15.08 16.67 12.79
CA PHE A 143 14.61 15.35 12.38
C PHE A 143 13.25 14.91 12.94
N LYS A 144 12.40 15.88 13.32
CA LYS A 144 11.06 15.63 13.84
C LYS A 144 10.00 16.45 13.12
N GLY A 145 8.73 16.08 13.33
CA GLY A 145 7.61 16.76 12.70
C GLY A 145 7.69 16.73 11.17
N LEU A 146 7.44 17.86 10.52
CA LEU A 146 7.45 17.97 9.05
C LEU A 146 8.81 17.62 8.41
N ASP A 147 9.91 17.72 9.13
CA ASP A 147 11.21 17.30 8.63
C ASP A 147 11.27 15.82 8.28
N ARG A 148 10.54 14.97 9.01
CA ARG A 148 10.40 13.54 8.65
C ARG A 148 9.75 13.36 7.30
N VAL A 149 8.69 14.10 7.02
CA VAL A 149 7.95 14.01 5.76
C VAL A 149 8.79 14.57 4.62
N TYR A 150 9.46 15.67 4.84
CA TYR A 150 10.41 16.24 3.88
C TYR A 150 11.51 15.24 3.52
N ASN A 151 12.09 14.58 4.52
CA ASN A 151 13.11 13.56 4.30
C ASN A 151 12.58 12.35 3.53
N ASN A 152 11.28 12.02 3.61
CA ASN A 152 10.70 11.00 2.71
C ASN A 152 10.79 11.42 1.24
N PHE A 153 10.45 12.69 0.94
CA PHE A 153 10.49 13.20 -0.43
C PHE A 153 11.92 13.39 -0.99
N VAL A 154 12.91 13.55 -0.12
CA VAL A 154 14.33 13.60 -0.53
C VAL A 154 14.72 12.32 -1.29
N TYR A 155 14.10 11.19 -0.99
CA TYR A 155 14.36 9.91 -1.66
C TYR A 155 13.61 9.72 -2.98
N ASP A 156 12.89 10.72 -3.49
CA ASP A 156 12.16 10.61 -4.76
C ASP A 156 13.07 10.25 -5.94
N PHE A 157 14.34 10.55 -5.88
CA PHE A 157 15.32 10.17 -6.90
C PHE A 157 15.54 8.65 -7.03
N LEU A 158 15.10 7.86 -6.05
CA LEU A 158 15.15 6.40 -6.10
C LEU A 158 14.05 5.81 -6.99
N TYR A 159 12.94 6.53 -7.15
CA TYR A 159 11.80 6.06 -7.93
C TYR A 159 11.98 6.38 -9.41
N PRO A 160 11.85 5.40 -10.32
CA PRO A 160 11.80 5.68 -11.76
C PRO A 160 10.69 6.68 -12.13
N ASN A 161 9.56 6.58 -11.45
CA ASN A 161 8.43 7.50 -11.62
C ASN A 161 7.80 7.90 -10.27
N PRO A 162 8.29 8.95 -9.61
CA PRO A 162 7.74 9.40 -8.33
C PRO A 162 6.26 9.86 -8.42
N ALA A 163 5.77 10.24 -9.61
CA ALA A 163 4.37 10.58 -9.81
C ALA A 163 3.43 9.35 -9.85
N SER A 164 3.98 8.16 -10.04
CA SER A 164 3.25 6.88 -9.96
C SER A 164 3.44 6.20 -8.60
N VAL A 165 3.49 6.96 -7.53
CA VAL A 165 3.54 6.46 -6.16
C VAL A 165 2.25 6.88 -5.47
N LEU A 166 1.50 5.93 -4.91
CA LEU A 166 0.23 6.19 -4.24
C LEU A 166 0.50 6.47 -2.77
N ALA A 167 0.22 7.70 -2.33
CA ALA A 167 0.39 8.14 -0.95
C ALA A 167 -0.96 8.21 -0.22
N PHE A 168 -0.93 7.99 1.07
CA PHE A 168 -2.10 8.03 1.94
C PHE A 168 -1.69 8.37 3.38
N ILE A 169 -2.65 8.88 4.16
CA ILE A 169 -2.46 9.17 5.58
C ILE A 169 -3.11 8.12 6.48
N GLU A 170 -4.04 7.38 5.94
CA GLU A 170 -4.77 6.27 6.57
C GLU A 170 -5.34 5.34 5.48
N ASN A 171 -5.61 4.10 5.83
CA ASN A 171 -6.36 3.16 4.98
C ASN A 171 -7.12 2.13 5.84
N HIS A 172 -7.72 1.13 5.21
CA HIS A 172 -8.51 0.11 5.89
C HIS A 172 -7.70 -0.86 6.77
N ASP A 173 -6.37 -0.88 6.62
CA ASP A 173 -5.44 -1.74 7.36
C ASP A 173 -4.65 -1.01 8.45
N THR A 174 -4.87 0.29 8.59
CA THR A 174 -4.17 1.13 9.56
C THR A 174 -5.14 1.77 10.55
N ASP A 175 -4.60 2.38 11.59
CA ASP A 175 -5.39 3.31 12.39
C ASP A 175 -5.90 4.45 11.52
N ARG A 176 -7.09 4.97 11.84
CA ARG A 176 -7.53 6.26 11.30
C ARG A 176 -6.54 7.35 11.70
N PHE A 177 -6.33 8.33 10.84
CA PHE A 177 -5.35 9.40 11.09
C PHE A 177 -5.59 10.15 12.40
N LEU A 178 -6.85 10.35 12.75
CA LEU A 178 -7.23 10.99 14.03
C LEU A 178 -7.11 10.03 15.24
N GLY A 179 -6.91 8.72 15.02
CA GLY A 179 -6.95 7.76 16.11
C GLY A 179 -8.32 7.72 16.77
N GLU A 180 -8.40 8.07 18.03
CA GLU A 180 -9.65 8.29 18.78
C GLU A 180 -9.91 9.78 19.07
N GLY A 181 -9.12 10.68 18.47
CA GLY A 181 -9.24 12.12 18.64
C GLY A 181 -10.13 12.79 17.58
N ASP A 182 -10.14 14.12 17.61
CA ASP A 182 -10.94 14.99 16.78
C ASP A 182 -10.16 16.23 16.27
N ASN A 183 -8.85 16.13 16.15
CA ASN A 183 -7.97 17.25 15.77
C ASN A 183 -8.14 17.63 14.29
N LEU A 184 -9.23 18.34 13.97
CA LEU A 184 -9.53 18.82 12.63
C LEU A 184 -8.40 19.69 12.01
N PRO A 185 -7.76 20.62 12.73
CA PRO A 185 -6.62 21.37 12.18
C PRO A 185 -5.50 20.46 11.67
N MET A 186 -5.15 19.43 12.43
CA MET A 186 -4.11 18.45 12.05
C MET A 186 -4.53 17.64 10.82
N LEU A 187 -5.79 17.17 10.77
CA LEU A 187 -6.31 16.46 9.61
C LEU A 187 -6.28 17.32 8.35
N LYS A 188 -6.69 18.60 8.46
CA LYS A 188 -6.62 19.56 7.33
C LYS A 188 -5.18 19.76 6.84
N GLN A 189 -4.21 19.91 7.74
CA GLN A 189 -2.81 20.04 7.36
C GLN A 189 -2.29 18.80 6.63
N ALA A 190 -2.57 17.59 7.16
CA ALA A 190 -2.14 16.34 6.56
C ALA A 190 -2.81 16.11 5.19
N SER A 191 -4.11 16.39 5.08
CA SER A 191 -4.86 16.28 3.82
C SER A 191 -4.35 17.29 2.78
N THR A 192 -4.06 18.53 3.20
CA THR A 192 -3.47 19.54 2.31
C THR A 192 -2.13 19.06 1.77
N LEU A 193 -1.26 18.56 2.64
CA LEU A 193 0.03 18.01 2.23
C LEU A 193 -0.15 16.85 1.25
N LEU A 194 -1.01 15.88 1.59
CA LEU A 194 -1.30 14.73 0.72
C LEU A 194 -1.75 15.16 -0.67
N LEU A 195 -2.70 16.10 -0.76
CA LEU A 195 -3.31 16.55 -2.02
C LEU A 195 -2.41 17.48 -2.84
N THR A 196 -1.35 18.03 -2.25
CA THR A 196 -0.42 18.98 -2.92
C THR A 196 0.94 18.37 -3.22
N THR A 197 1.19 17.12 -2.84
CA THR A 197 2.40 16.40 -3.24
C THR A 197 2.30 15.94 -4.69
N ARG A 198 3.41 15.51 -5.28
CA ARG A 198 3.42 14.94 -6.63
C ARG A 198 3.09 13.43 -6.67
N ARG A 199 2.55 12.89 -5.57
CA ARG A 199 2.06 11.52 -5.44
C ARG A 199 0.62 11.40 -5.96
N ILE A 200 0.16 10.18 -6.19
CA ILE A 200 -1.27 9.90 -6.37
C ILE A 200 -1.91 9.90 -4.99
N PRO A 201 -2.80 10.85 -4.65
CA PRO A 201 -3.40 10.88 -3.33
C PRO A 201 -4.50 9.82 -3.20
N GLN A 202 -4.44 9.01 -2.14
CA GLN A 202 -5.53 8.13 -1.73
C GLN A 202 -6.20 8.70 -0.48
N LEU A 203 -7.50 8.96 -0.58
CA LEU A 203 -8.35 9.30 0.56
C LEU A 203 -9.16 8.06 0.95
N TYR A 204 -9.13 7.71 2.22
CA TYR A 204 -9.96 6.64 2.74
C TYR A 204 -11.36 7.19 3.06
N TYR A 205 -12.41 6.42 2.77
CA TYR A 205 -13.78 6.87 3.03
C TYR A 205 -13.97 7.26 4.50
N GLY A 206 -14.73 8.32 4.73
CA GLY A 206 -14.98 8.83 6.06
C GLY A 206 -13.91 9.77 6.62
N THR A 207 -12.74 9.92 5.94
CA THR A 207 -11.76 10.95 6.29
C THR A 207 -12.39 12.35 6.23
N GLU A 208 -13.22 12.59 5.23
CA GLU A 208 -13.92 13.86 4.96
C GLU A 208 -14.91 14.25 6.06
N ILE A 209 -15.41 13.28 6.82
CA ILE A 209 -16.31 13.49 7.96
C ILE A 209 -15.64 13.17 9.30
N MET A 210 -14.31 13.13 9.32
CA MET A 210 -13.52 12.90 10.54
C MET A 210 -13.78 11.55 11.23
N MET A 211 -14.09 10.49 10.48
CA MET A 211 -14.21 9.16 11.08
C MET A 211 -12.92 8.78 11.78
N ASN A 212 -13.06 8.33 13.01
CA ASN A 212 -11.95 7.91 13.87
C ASN A 212 -11.97 6.41 14.14
N GLY A 213 -10.85 5.87 14.62
CA GLY A 213 -10.73 4.47 15.01
C GLY A 213 -9.30 4.01 15.12
N VAL A 214 -9.09 2.98 15.94
CA VAL A 214 -7.79 2.34 16.15
C VAL A 214 -7.89 0.83 15.96
N LYS A 215 -6.92 0.25 15.28
CA LYS A 215 -6.88 -1.21 14.99
C LYS A 215 -6.74 -2.06 16.25
N SER A 216 -6.19 -1.50 17.32
CA SER A 216 -6.08 -2.22 18.61
C SER A 216 -7.43 -2.68 19.17
N LYS A 217 -8.54 -2.07 18.74
CA LYS A 217 -9.90 -2.54 19.08
C LYS A 217 -10.36 -3.67 18.15
N SER A 218 -10.28 -3.49 16.86
CA SER A 218 -10.51 -4.51 15.83
C SER A 218 -10.33 -3.89 14.43
N ASP A 219 -10.19 -4.72 13.39
CA ASP A 219 -10.26 -4.26 12.01
C ASP A 219 -11.63 -3.63 11.67
N GLY A 220 -12.72 -4.22 12.15
CA GLY A 220 -14.06 -3.64 11.97
C GLY A 220 -14.20 -2.25 12.58
N TYR A 221 -13.42 -1.91 13.60
CA TYR A 221 -13.48 -0.60 14.23
C TYR A 221 -12.89 0.52 13.36
N VAL A 222 -11.95 0.23 12.49
CA VAL A 222 -11.42 1.19 11.50
C VAL A 222 -12.16 1.13 10.16
N ARG A 223 -13.01 0.11 9.96
CA ARG A 223 -13.82 -0.14 8.76
C ARG A 223 -15.32 -0.01 9.02
N LYS A 224 -15.71 0.85 9.97
CA LYS A 224 -17.13 1.11 10.30
C LYS A 224 -17.90 1.54 9.05
N ASP A 225 -19.19 1.26 9.02
CA ASP A 225 -20.08 1.79 8.00
C ASP A 225 -20.02 3.33 7.98
N PHE A 226 -20.18 3.89 6.80
CA PHE A 226 -20.26 5.34 6.65
C PHE A 226 -21.56 5.81 7.32
N PRO A 227 -21.50 6.76 8.29
CA PRO A 227 -22.70 7.21 8.99
C PRO A 227 -23.59 8.04 8.07
N GLY A 228 -24.84 7.70 8.01
CA GLY A 228 -25.86 8.37 7.21
C GLY A 228 -25.93 7.94 5.75
N GLY A 229 -26.99 8.37 5.09
CA GLY A 229 -27.24 8.09 3.66
C GLY A 229 -28.01 6.82 3.37
N TRP A 230 -28.32 6.00 4.37
CA TRP A 230 -29.13 4.78 4.24
C TRP A 230 -30.56 4.99 4.66
N THR A 231 -31.50 4.24 4.08
CA THR A 231 -32.90 4.28 4.47
C THR A 231 -33.03 3.89 5.96
N GLY A 232 -33.50 4.81 6.80
CA GLY A 232 -33.66 4.61 8.23
C GLY A 232 -32.57 5.23 9.11
N ASP A 233 -31.52 5.78 8.51
CA ASP A 233 -30.53 6.55 9.24
C ASP A 233 -31.09 7.88 9.72
N THR A 234 -30.84 8.17 11.00
CA THR A 234 -31.21 9.47 11.63
C THR A 234 -30.07 10.48 11.60
N GLU A 235 -28.84 10.04 11.26
CA GLU A 235 -27.67 10.88 11.18
C GLU A 235 -27.36 11.22 9.71
N THR A 236 -27.31 12.51 9.41
CA THR A 236 -26.78 13.00 8.13
C THR A 236 -25.38 13.53 8.36
N ALA A 237 -24.37 12.78 7.94
CA ALA A 237 -22.97 13.19 8.03
C ALA A 237 -22.64 14.46 7.21
N LEU A 238 -23.57 14.95 6.42
CA LEU A 238 -23.41 16.08 5.49
C LEU A 238 -23.90 17.43 6.04
N THR A 239 -24.14 17.55 7.34
CA THR A 239 -24.62 18.80 7.94
C THR A 239 -23.55 19.61 8.67
N ALA A 240 -22.27 19.32 8.43
CA ALA A 240 -21.17 20.11 9.00
C ALA A 240 -20.54 21.04 7.96
#